data_d73337b1a4b5c8c347cd45c054d6c240
#
_entry.id   d73337b1a4b5c8c347cd45c054d6c240
#
_cell.length_a   1.000
_cell.length_b   1.000
_cell.length_c   1.000
_cell.angle_alpha   90.00
_cell.angle_beta   90.00
_cell.angle_gamma   90.00
#
_symmetry.space_group_name_H-M   'P 1'
#
loop_
_entity.id
_entity.type
_entity.pdbx_description
1 polymer ?
#
loop_
_entity_poly.entity_id
_entity_poly.type
_entity_poly.pdbx_seq_one_letter_code
_entity_poly.pdbx_strand_id
1 'polypeptide(L)'
;MAFLREAYPNASVEGEPKYYALFDDDTFMLAPTPTSGYTTELHYFYSPPSITEVAGGQTWLGTNAPECLLYGSMVQANLFLKGEADMQQLYEGQYQEALVRLRNESAGKSMQDSYRYGQPRQAVE
;
A
#
# COMPACT_ATOMS: atom_id res chain seq x y z
N MET A 1 -13.41 -5.58 -16.54
CA MET A 1 -13.80 -6.99 -16.75
C MET A 1 -14.53 -7.23 -18.05
N ALA A 2 -15.64 -6.52 -18.34
CA ALA A 2 -16.43 -6.76 -19.55
C ALA A 2 -15.58 -6.73 -20.84
N PHE A 3 -14.75 -5.72 -21.01
CA PHE A 3 -13.88 -5.59 -22.19
C PHE A 3 -12.97 -6.81 -22.43
N LEU A 4 -12.29 -7.32 -21.38
CA LEU A 4 -11.39 -8.47 -21.56
C LEU A 4 -12.11 -9.75 -21.96
N ARG A 5 -13.29 -9.98 -21.40
CA ARG A 5 -14.15 -11.14 -21.75
C ARG A 5 -14.74 -11.02 -23.14
N GLU A 6 -15.01 -9.80 -23.59
CA GLU A 6 -15.56 -9.56 -24.93
C GLU A 6 -14.46 -9.64 -26.00
N ALA A 7 -13.29 -9.03 -25.74
CA ALA A 7 -12.16 -9.03 -26.67
C ALA A 7 -11.44 -10.40 -26.74
N TYR A 8 -11.38 -11.12 -25.62
CA TYR A 8 -10.71 -12.43 -25.51
C TYR A 8 -11.64 -13.45 -24.86
N PRO A 9 -12.71 -13.87 -25.55
CA PRO A 9 -13.68 -14.83 -25.02
C PRO A 9 -13.11 -16.23 -24.86
N ASN A 10 -12.04 -16.54 -25.58
CA ASN A 10 -11.42 -17.85 -25.57
C ASN A 10 -10.02 -17.79 -24.94
N ALA A 11 -9.85 -18.53 -23.83
CA ALA A 11 -8.57 -18.66 -23.14
C ALA A 11 -7.47 -19.35 -23.98
N SER A 12 -7.83 -19.98 -25.10
CA SER A 12 -6.88 -20.61 -26.04
C SER A 12 -6.14 -19.60 -26.91
N VAL A 13 -6.52 -18.32 -26.87
CA VAL A 13 -5.77 -17.26 -27.55
C VAL A 13 -4.58 -16.90 -26.68
N GLU A 14 -3.42 -17.43 -27.05
CA GLU A 14 -2.18 -17.22 -26.35
C GLU A 14 -1.35 -16.10 -26.99
N GLY A 15 -0.60 -15.38 -26.18
CA GLY A 15 0.29 -14.31 -26.64
C GLY A 15 0.94 -13.54 -25.50
N GLU A 16 1.66 -12.48 -25.87
CA GLU A 16 2.20 -11.55 -24.88
C GLU A 16 1.08 -10.76 -24.21
N PRO A 17 0.97 -10.77 -22.87
CA PRO A 17 -0.06 -10.05 -22.14
C PRO A 17 0.07 -8.54 -22.36
N LYS A 18 -1.02 -7.92 -22.83
CA LYS A 18 -1.09 -6.46 -23.08
C LYS A 18 -2.10 -5.75 -22.18
N TYR A 19 -3.05 -6.51 -21.66
CA TYR A 19 -4.12 -5.97 -20.83
C TYR A 19 -4.24 -6.75 -19.54
N TYR A 20 -4.67 -6.05 -18.49
CA TYR A 20 -4.98 -6.66 -17.21
C TYR A 20 -6.30 -6.12 -16.67
N ALA A 21 -6.99 -6.92 -15.88
CA ALA A 21 -8.14 -6.49 -15.10
C ALA A 21 -8.15 -7.19 -13.75
N LEU A 22 -8.58 -6.47 -12.71
CA LEU A 22 -8.85 -7.07 -11.42
C LEU A 22 -10.04 -8.03 -11.55
N PHE A 23 -9.82 -9.25 -11.11
CA PHE A 23 -10.85 -10.28 -11.08
C PHE A 23 -11.49 -10.38 -9.72
N ASP A 24 -10.67 -10.37 -8.69
CA ASP A 24 -11.03 -10.48 -7.29
C ASP A 24 -10.07 -9.60 -6.47
N ASP A 25 -10.24 -9.54 -5.14
CA ASP A 25 -9.41 -8.71 -4.25
C ASP A 25 -7.91 -9.05 -4.37
N ASP A 26 -7.59 -10.34 -4.59
CA ASP A 26 -6.22 -10.85 -4.63
C ASP A 26 -5.77 -11.37 -6.01
N THR A 27 -6.64 -11.29 -7.03
CA THR A 27 -6.33 -11.85 -8.34
C THR A 27 -6.58 -10.87 -9.47
N PHE A 28 -5.72 -10.91 -10.45
CA PHE A 28 -5.90 -10.19 -11.69
C PHE A 28 -5.82 -11.13 -12.90
N MET A 29 -6.60 -10.81 -13.92
CA MET A 29 -6.64 -11.53 -15.18
C MET A 29 -5.78 -10.79 -16.20
N LEU A 30 -4.94 -11.53 -16.91
CA LEU A 30 -4.15 -11.03 -18.03
C LEU A 30 -4.78 -11.47 -19.36
N ALA A 31 -4.67 -10.63 -20.37
CA ALA A 31 -5.10 -10.97 -21.71
C ALA A 31 -4.16 -10.39 -22.78
N PRO A 32 -3.87 -11.15 -23.85
CA PRO A 32 -4.17 -12.58 -24.06
C PRO A 32 -3.51 -13.50 -23.02
N THR A 33 -3.87 -14.77 -23.03
CA THR A 33 -3.29 -15.77 -22.12
C THR A 33 -1.79 -15.88 -22.35
N PRO A 34 -0.93 -15.78 -21.30
CA PRO A 34 0.51 -15.85 -21.47
C PRO A 34 0.98 -17.17 -22.08
N THR A 35 1.77 -17.14 -23.13
CA THR A 35 2.40 -18.32 -23.77
C THR A 35 3.54 -18.92 -22.94
N SER A 36 4.16 -18.11 -22.07
CA SER A 36 5.27 -18.50 -21.22
C SER A 36 5.26 -17.73 -19.91
N GLY A 37 6.20 -18.00 -18.99
CA GLY A 37 6.38 -17.19 -17.78
C GLY A 37 6.97 -15.83 -18.14
N TYR A 38 6.20 -14.76 -17.92
CA TYR A 38 6.66 -13.38 -18.02
C TYR A 38 6.98 -12.84 -16.64
N THR A 39 8.07 -12.08 -16.52
CA THR A 39 8.36 -11.33 -15.29
C THR A 39 7.52 -10.06 -15.30
N THR A 40 6.68 -9.91 -14.28
CA THR A 40 5.84 -8.73 -14.10
C THR A 40 6.23 -8.00 -12.83
N GLU A 41 6.22 -6.68 -12.86
CA GLU A 41 6.41 -5.84 -11.68
C GLU A 41 5.09 -5.14 -11.37
N LEU A 42 4.55 -5.39 -10.16
CA LEU A 42 3.28 -4.86 -9.73
C LEU A 42 3.48 -3.84 -8.62
N HIS A 43 3.09 -2.59 -8.87
CA HIS A 43 3.05 -1.54 -7.85
C HIS A 43 1.62 -1.36 -7.34
N TYR A 44 1.40 -1.60 -6.07
CA TYR A 44 0.08 -1.50 -5.48
C TYR A 44 0.13 -1.06 -4.02
N PHE A 45 -0.98 -0.50 -3.55
CA PHE A 45 -1.17 -0.19 -2.16
C PHE A 45 -1.79 -1.40 -1.45
N TYR A 46 -1.16 -1.86 -0.39
CA TYR A 46 -1.66 -2.96 0.40
C TYR A 46 -1.89 -2.55 1.85
N SER A 47 -2.84 -3.21 2.51
CA SER A 47 -3.00 -3.08 3.95
C SER A 47 -1.93 -3.95 4.63
N PRO A 48 -1.07 -3.36 5.48
CA PRO A 48 -0.06 -4.16 6.17
C PRO A 48 -0.72 -5.19 7.09
N PRO A 49 -0.12 -6.39 7.23
CA PRO A 49 -0.68 -7.42 8.09
C PRO A 49 -0.72 -6.98 9.56
N SER A 50 -1.67 -7.52 10.30
CA SER A 50 -1.81 -7.26 11.73
C SER A 50 -0.58 -7.74 12.51
N ILE A 51 -0.29 -7.09 13.63
CA ILE A 51 0.78 -7.51 14.56
C ILE A 51 0.63 -8.96 15.03
N THR A 52 -0.60 -9.47 15.04
CA THR A 52 -0.91 -10.85 15.44
C THR A 52 -0.62 -11.88 14.35
N GLU A 53 -0.51 -11.45 13.09
CA GLU A 53 -0.30 -12.31 11.93
C GLU A 53 1.17 -12.40 11.52
N VAL A 54 1.97 -11.40 11.92
CA VAL A 54 3.38 -11.34 11.53
C VAL A 54 4.23 -12.24 12.44
N ALA A 55 4.97 -13.15 11.84
CA ALA A 55 5.94 -13.96 12.55
C ALA A 55 7.00 -13.07 13.23
N GLY A 56 7.09 -13.16 14.56
CA GLY A 56 7.99 -12.33 15.37
C GLY A 56 7.39 -11.00 15.85
N GLY A 57 6.13 -10.71 15.53
CA GLY A 57 5.40 -9.54 16.05
C GLY A 57 5.93 -8.17 15.59
N GLN A 58 6.80 -8.12 14.57
CA GLN A 58 7.33 -6.89 14.00
C GLN A 58 6.51 -6.46 12.79
N THR A 59 5.83 -5.33 12.90
CA THR A 59 5.12 -4.72 11.77
C THR A 59 5.95 -3.62 11.13
N TRP A 60 5.62 -3.27 9.88
CA TRP A 60 6.23 -2.12 9.21
C TRP A 60 6.09 -0.83 10.03
N LEU A 61 4.93 -0.61 10.64
CA LEU A 61 4.67 0.55 11.49
C LEU A 61 5.55 0.55 12.73
N GLY A 62 5.74 -0.60 13.38
CA GLY A 62 6.61 -0.73 14.54
C GLY A 62 8.08 -0.44 14.23
N THR A 63 8.52 -0.71 12.99
CA THR A 63 9.90 -0.45 12.56
C THR A 63 10.11 1.00 12.09
N ASN A 64 9.17 1.55 11.31
CA ASN A 64 9.36 2.83 10.64
C ASN A 64 8.72 4.02 11.37
N ALA A 65 7.69 3.78 12.17
CA ALA A 65 6.99 4.82 12.93
C ALA A 65 6.55 4.34 14.31
N PRO A 66 7.51 3.94 15.19
CA PRO A 66 7.20 3.42 16.52
C PRO A 66 6.46 4.43 17.39
N GLU A 67 6.72 5.72 17.21
CA GLU A 67 6.04 6.80 17.95
C GLU A 67 4.54 6.84 17.66
N CYS A 68 4.13 6.64 16.39
CA CYS A 68 2.71 6.56 16.03
C CYS A 68 2.01 5.40 16.73
N LEU A 69 2.68 4.24 16.80
CA LEU A 69 2.13 3.07 17.47
C LEU A 69 2.04 3.29 18.97
N LEU A 70 3.09 3.85 19.57
CA LEU A 70 3.17 4.13 21.02
C LEU A 70 2.07 5.11 21.43
N TYR A 71 2.05 6.31 20.86
CA TYR A 71 1.09 7.34 21.27
C TYR A 71 -0.34 6.99 20.89
N GLY A 72 -0.57 6.32 19.75
CA GLY A 72 -1.88 5.80 19.39
C GLY A 72 -2.40 4.78 20.40
N SER A 73 -1.55 3.87 20.88
CA SER A 73 -1.93 2.91 21.94
C SER A 73 -2.16 3.60 23.29
N MET A 74 -1.37 4.62 23.64
CA MET A 74 -1.56 5.40 24.87
C MET A 74 -2.87 6.17 24.88
N VAL A 75 -3.27 6.77 23.75
CA VAL A 75 -4.59 7.42 23.62
C VAL A 75 -5.71 6.42 23.90
N GLN A 76 -5.67 5.24 23.28
CA GLN A 76 -6.69 4.20 23.49
C GLN A 76 -6.68 3.64 24.91
N ALA A 77 -5.50 3.41 25.47
CA ALA A 77 -5.36 2.92 26.84
C ALA A 77 -5.91 3.93 27.86
N ASN A 78 -5.61 5.22 27.69
CA ASN A 78 -6.12 6.28 28.58
C ASN A 78 -7.64 6.40 28.51
N LEU A 79 -8.23 6.29 27.31
CA LEU A 79 -9.69 6.25 27.14
C LEU A 79 -10.30 5.04 27.85
N PHE A 80 -9.70 3.85 27.69
CA PHE A 80 -10.19 2.62 28.31
C PHE A 80 -10.14 2.69 29.85
N LEU A 81 -9.06 3.24 30.40
CA LEU A 81 -8.83 3.39 31.83
C LEU A 81 -9.58 4.57 32.44
N LYS A 82 -10.29 5.36 31.63
CA LYS A 82 -10.93 6.63 32.05
C LYS A 82 -9.93 7.56 32.75
N GLY A 83 -8.75 7.68 32.15
CA GLY A 83 -7.68 8.52 32.67
C GLY A 83 -8.01 10.02 32.62
N GLU A 84 -7.09 10.83 33.15
CA GLU A 84 -7.26 12.28 33.22
C GLU A 84 -7.31 12.92 31.82
N ALA A 85 -8.16 13.93 31.66
CA ALA A 85 -8.36 14.62 30.39
C ALA A 85 -7.09 15.32 29.88
N ASP A 86 -6.28 15.84 30.79
CA ASP A 86 -5.03 16.53 30.47
C ASP A 86 -4.01 15.57 29.80
N MET A 87 -3.92 14.36 30.35
CA MET A 87 -3.06 13.30 29.79
C MET A 87 -3.58 12.81 28.44
N GLN A 88 -4.90 12.74 28.28
CA GLN A 88 -5.50 12.41 26.99
C GLN A 88 -5.10 13.43 25.92
N GLN A 89 -5.24 14.71 26.22
CA GLN A 89 -4.92 15.79 25.29
C GLN A 89 -3.43 15.80 24.94
N LEU A 90 -2.56 15.52 25.92
CA LEU A 90 -1.13 15.40 25.69
C LEU A 90 -0.80 14.26 24.72
N TYR A 91 -1.32 13.06 24.97
CA TYR A 91 -1.06 11.90 24.10
C TYR A 91 -1.64 12.08 22.70
N GLU A 92 -2.79 12.69 22.58
CA GLU A 92 -3.41 12.99 21.29
C GLU A 92 -2.57 14.00 20.51
N GLY A 93 -2.04 15.03 21.15
CA GLY A 93 -1.12 16.00 20.55
C GLY A 93 0.14 15.33 20.01
N GLN A 94 0.78 14.46 20.80
CA GLN A 94 1.96 13.70 20.38
C GLN A 94 1.65 12.72 19.24
N TYR A 95 0.50 12.09 19.29
CA TYR A 95 0.05 11.20 18.21
C TYR A 95 -0.13 11.96 16.88
N GLN A 96 -0.78 13.12 16.91
CA GLN A 96 -0.96 13.95 15.72
C GLN A 96 0.38 14.43 15.15
N GLU A 97 1.32 14.82 15.99
CA GLU A 97 2.67 15.21 15.56
C GLU A 97 3.40 14.03 14.89
N ALA A 98 3.34 12.83 15.47
CA ALA A 98 3.92 11.63 14.89
C ALA A 98 3.30 11.26 13.54
N LEU A 99 1.97 11.42 13.39
CA LEU A 99 1.27 11.21 12.10
C LEU A 99 1.72 12.21 11.03
N VAL A 100 1.90 13.48 11.39
CA VAL A 100 2.40 14.51 10.45
C VAL A 100 3.81 14.16 9.98
N ARG A 101 4.70 13.72 10.86
CA ARG A 101 6.04 13.27 10.48
C ARG A 101 5.98 12.09 9.50
N LEU A 102 5.20 11.07 9.80
CA LEU A 102 5.02 9.90 8.95
C LEU A 102 4.48 10.29 7.55
N ARG A 103 3.50 11.18 7.51
CA ARG A 103 2.93 11.69 6.27
C ARG A 103 3.95 12.44 5.42
N ASN A 104 4.77 13.29 6.06
CA ASN A 104 5.80 14.06 5.37
C ASN A 104 6.91 13.15 4.80
N GLU A 105 7.31 12.12 5.53
CA GLU A 105 8.26 11.12 5.02
C GLU A 105 7.71 10.34 3.83
N SER A 106 6.45 9.93 3.91
CA SER A 106 5.78 9.24 2.81
C SER A 106 5.65 10.14 1.57
N ALA A 107 5.26 11.40 1.75
CA ALA A 107 5.17 12.36 0.68
C ALA A 107 6.53 12.68 0.06
N GLY A 108 7.59 12.79 0.87
CA GLY A 108 8.95 13.01 0.40
C GLY A 108 9.47 11.89 -0.50
N LYS A 109 9.17 10.64 -0.15
CA LYS A 109 9.51 9.46 -0.98
C LYS A 109 8.72 9.44 -2.29
N SER A 110 7.45 9.84 -2.27
CA SER A 110 6.59 9.91 -3.46
C SER A 110 7.01 11.04 -4.41
N MET A 111 7.45 12.18 -3.87
CA MET A 111 7.84 13.35 -4.69
C MET A 111 9.14 13.15 -5.48
N GLN A 112 10.03 12.27 -5.07
CA GLN A 112 11.25 11.97 -5.83
C GLN A 112 10.97 11.37 -7.21
N ASP A 113 9.84 10.71 -7.37
CA ASP A 113 9.43 10.11 -8.64
C ASP A 113 8.66 11.10 -9.54
N SER A 114 7.95 12.07 -8.99
CA SER A 114 7.17 13.05 -9.75
C SER A 114 8.04 14.03 -10.56
N TYR A 115 9.30 14.25 -10.15
CA TYR A 115 10.24 15.11 -10.90
C TYR A 115 10.64 14.54 -12.26
N ARG A 116 10.48 13.23 -12.48
CA ARG A 116 10.77 12.54 -13.73
C ARG A 116 9.61 12.54 -14.73
N TYR A 117 8.40 12.89 -14.33
CA TYR A 117 7.22 12.86 -15.18
C TYR A 117 7.11 14.02 -16.18
N GLY A 118 7.99 15.01 -16.12
CA GLY A 118 7.99 16.14 -17.05
C GLY A 118 8.61 15.86 -18.43
N GLN A 119 9.23 14.67 -18.64
CA GLN A 119 9.79 14.31 -19.94
C GLN A 119 9.09 13.05 -20.48
N PRO A 120 8.63 13.07 -21.74
CA PRO A 120 8.11 11.86 -22.37
C PRO A 120 9.23 10.83 -22.43
N ARG A 121 8.99 9.63 -21.88
CA ARG A 121 9.92 8.52 -21.97
C ARG A 121 10.03 8.11 -23.44
N GLN A 122 11.18 8.36 -24.05
CA GLN A 122 11.52 7.71 -25.32
C GLN A 122 11.96 6.28 -24.98
N ALA A 123 11.37 5.31 -25.66
CA ALA A 123 11.86 3.94 -25.59
C ALA A 123 13.29 3.93 -26.11
N VAL A 124 14.21 3.36 -25.33
CA VAL A 124 15.59 3.11 -25.79
C VAL A 124 15.51 1.87 -26.67
N GLU A 125 15.82 2.02 -27.96
CA GLU A 125 15.96 0.93 -28.92
C GLU A 125 17.20 0.08 -28.61
#